data_09bde5b9f5b77c3c6a1312b17425df11
#
_entry.id   09bde5b9f5b77c3c6a1312b17425df11
#
_cell.length_a   1.000
_cell.length_b   1.000
_cell.length_c   1.000
_cell.angle_alpha   90.00
_cell.angle_beta   90.00
_cell.angle_gamma   90.00
#
_symmetry.space_group_name_H-M   'P 1'
#
loop_
_entity.id
_entity.type
_entity.pdbx_description
1 polymer ?
#
loop_
_entity_poly.entity_id
_entity_poly.type
_entity_poly.pdbx_seq_one_letter_code
_entity_poly.pdbx_strand_id
1 'polypeptide(L)'
;MVMMPAYPQGADMQFDRYLLAQLVRTTFAVTVTLVGIVWLFQTIRILELVVSRDGPFLDFIVMSVTVVPLWLTIAFPISAFIAVTWVFQRTIADRELLVMQASGRSTLQLARAPIALAIGVTAVLALNSTVVLPFSFGIYKEMQFKLRNSIPAVLLREGVFIDVVDGMTMLIGEKAEDGMARDIFMHDERAPDKTITITAKYGKFVDQDGVCLLYTSDAADDLVGV
;
A
#
# COMPACT_ATOMS: atom_id res chain seq x y z
N MET A 1 -59.22 2.36 -27.03
CA MET A 1 -58.39 1.34 -26.40
C MET A 1 -57.30 1.00 -27.43
N VAL A 2 -56.19 1.74 -27.43
CA VAL A 2 -55.09 1.58 -28.40
C VAL A 2 -54.23 0.41 -27.90
N MET A 3 -54.26 -0.69 -28.63
CA MET A 3 -53.45 -1.88 -28.39
C MET A 3 -52.00 -1.52 -28.71
N MET A 4 -51.20 -1.19 -27.69
CA MET A 4 -49.74 -1.00 -27.86
C MET A 4 -49.14 -2.31 -28.34
N PRO A 5 -48.36 -2.28 -29.44
CA PRO A 5 -47.68 -3.48 -29.91
C PRO A 5 -46.65 -3.90 -28.84
N ALA A 6 -46.63 -5.19 -28.54
CA ALA A 6 -45.64 -5.77 -27.63
C ALA A 6 -44.24 -5.52 -28.19
N TYR A 7 -43.48 -4.68 -27.49
CA TYR A 7 -42.07 -4.35 -27.82
C TYR A 7 -41.23 -5.64 -27.71
N PRO A 8 -40.37 -5.93 -28.67
CA PRO A 8 -39.57 -7.16 -28.63
C PRO A 8 -38.61 -7.14 -27.42
N GLN A 9 -38.80 -8.04 -26.48
CA GLN A 9 -37.99 -8.19 -25.24
C GLN A 9 -36.50 -8.36 -25.50
N GLY A 10 -36.07 -8.69 -26.72
CA GLY A 10 -34.66 -8.79 -27.12
C GLY A 10 -33.92 -7.46 -27.23
N ALA A 11 -34.60 -6.38 -27.55
CA ALA A 11 -33.98 -5.04 -27.68
C ALA A 11 -33.63 -4.46 -26.31
N ASP A 12 -34.36 -4.85 -25.28
CA ASP A 12 -34.09 -4.40 -23.91
C ASP A 12 -32.80 -4.96 -23.36
N MET A 13 -32.50 -6.21 -23.63
CA MET A 13 -31.28 -6.88 -23.12
C MET A 13 -30.03 -6.43 -23.84
N GLN A 14 -30.11 -6.05 -25.10
CA GLN A 14 -28.95 -5.53 -25.85
C GLN A 14 -28.52 -4.16 -25.36
N PHE A 15 -29.47 -3.29 -25.06
CA PHE A 15 -29.15 -1.95 -24.54
C PHE A 15 -28.61 -1.99 -23.10
N ASP A 16 -29.21 -2.78 -22.22
CA ASP A 16 -28.70 -2.92 -20.85
C ASP A 16 -27.29 -3.47 -20.86
N ARG A 17 -26.95 -4.39 -21.76
CA ARG A 17 -25.57 -4.88 -21.96
C ARG A 17 -24.63 -3.80 -22.50
N TYR A 18 -25.10 -3.00 -23.45
CA TYR A 18 -24.33 -1.88 -24.00
C TYR A 18 -24.02 -0.85 -22.92
N LEU A 19 -25.04 -0.40 -22.18
CA LEU A 19 -24.88 0.55 -21.09
C LEU A 19 -23.98 0.01 -19.99
N LEU A 20 -24.17 -1.25 -19.59
CA LEU A 20 -23.32 -1.91 -18.60
C LEU A 20 -21.86 -2.00 -19.08
N ALA A 21 -21.63 -2.38 -20.33
CA ALA A 21 -20.29 -2.45 -20.90
C ALA A 21 -19.59 -1.07 -20.92
N GLN A 22 -20.35 -0.02 -21.24
CA GLN A 22 -19.86 1.35 -21.22
C GLN A 22 -19.52 1.79 -19.78
N LEU A 23 -20.38 1.51 -18.82
CA LEU A 23 -20.17 1.79 -17.40
C LEU A 23 -18.93 1.06 -16.86
N VAL A 24 -18.79 -0.24 -17.16
CA VAL A 24 -17.62 -1.05 -16.73
C VAL A 24 -16.33 -0.49 -17.34
N ARG A 25 -16.33 -0.19 -18.65
CA ARG A 25 -15.15 0.36 -19.32
C ARG A 25 -14.73 1.71 -18.74
N THR A 26 -15.70 2.58 -18.51
CA THR A 26 -15.45 3.90 -17.91
C THR A 26 -14.95 3.77 -16.47
N THR A 27 -15.60 2.92 -15.66
CA THR A 27 -15.14 2.62 -14.28
C THR A 27 -13.71 2.12 -14.29
N PHE A 28 -13.38 1.16 -15.15
CA PHE A 28 -12.02 0.62 -15.26
C PHE A 28 -11.01 1.71 -15.65
N ALA A 29 -11.32 2.53 -16.66
CA ALA A 29 -10.43 3.61 -17.10
C ALA A 29 -10.17 4.63 -15.98
N VAL A 30 -11.22 5.07 -15.28
CA VAL A 30 -11.10 6.01 -14.16
C VAL A 30 -10.33 5.38 -12.99
N THR A 31 -10.59 4.10 -12.69
CA THR A 31 -9.87 3.38 -11.63
C THR A 31 -8.38 3.31 -11.93
N VAL A 32 -8.00 2.89 -13.15
CA VAL A 32 -6.59 2.81 -13.56
C VAL A 32 -5.91 4.18 -13.47
N THR A 33 -6.61 5.24 -13.88
CA THR A 33 -6.07 6.60 -13.79
C THR A 33 -5.85 7.03 -12.34
N LEU A 34 -6.85 6.87 -11.46
CA LEU A 34 -6.74 7.28 -10.05
C LEU A 34 -5.69 6.45 -9.30
N VAL A 35 -5.76 5.12 -9.43
CA VAL A 35 -4.78 4.23 -8.80
C VAL A 35 -3.38 4.49 -9.34
N GLY A 36 -3.23 4.72 -10.65
CA GLY A 36 -1.95 5.03 -11.29
C GLY A 36 -1.31 6.31 -10.75
N ILE A 37 -2.08 7.38 -10.60
CA ILE A 37 -1.59 8.64 -10.03
C ILE A 37 -1.12 8.43 -8.58
N VAL A 38 -1.94 7.82 -7.75
CA VAL A 38 -1.59 7.56 -6.34
C VAL A 38 -0.40 6.61 -6.24
N TRP A 39 -0.35 5.58 -7.10
CA TRP A 39 0.76 4.63 -7.15
C TRP A 39 2.07 5.31 -7.52
N LEU A 40 2.08 6.27 -8.46
CA LEU A 40 3.28 7.05 -8.79
C LEU A 40 3.82 7.82 -7.58
N PHE A 41 2.95 8.53 -6.84
CA PHE A 41 3.37 9.24 -5.62
C PHE A 41 3.88 8.29 -4.53
N GLN A 42 3.23 7.15 -4.37
CA GLN A 42 3.64 6.14 -3.39
C GLN A 42 4.96 5.48 -3.75
N THR A 43 5.21 5.27 -5.05
CA THR A 43 6.46 4.68 -5.56
C THR A 43 7.67 5.54 -5.22
N ILE A 44 7.56 6.87 -5.32
CA ILE A 44 8.64 7.80 -4.93
C ILE A 44 9.00 7.60 -3.45
N ARG A 45 8.01 7.52 -2.57
CA ARG A 45 8.22 7.33 -1.13
C ARG A 45 8.84 5.97 -0.79
N ILE A 46 8.44 4.92 -1.49
CA ILE A 46 9.03 3.57 -1.34
C ILE A 46 10.47 3.58 -1.85
N LEU A 47 10.75 4.27 -2.97
CA LEU A 47 12.09 4.40 -3.52
C LEU A 47 13.05 5.07 -2.52
N GLU A 48 12.64 6.16 -1.89
CA GLU A 48 13.41 6.83 -0.84
C GLU A 48 13.76 5.87 0.30
N LEU A 49 12.79 5.05 0.73
CA LEU A 49 12.98 4.07 1.81
C LEU A 49 13.99 2.98 1.41
N VAL A 50 13.90 2.45 0.20
CA VAL A 50 14.76 1.36 -0.27
C VAL A 50 16.17 1.86 -0.55
N VAL A 51 16.32 3.03 -1.20
CA VAL A 51 17.62 3.63 -1.51
C VAL A 51 18.36 4.06 -0.23
N SER A 52 17.66 4.64 0.75
CA SER A 52 18.27 5.06 2.01
C SER A 52 18.78 3.89 2.86
N ARG A 53 18.38 2.66 2.55
CA ARG A 53 18.73 1.44 3.28
C ARG A 53 19.55 0.44 2.46
N ASP A 54 20.07 0.84 1.29
CA ASP A 54 20.81 -0.03 0.35
C ASP A 54 20.09 -1.34 0.04
N GLY A 55 18.74 -1.28 0.02
CA GLY A 55 17.89 -2.43 -0.24
C GLY A 55 17.95 -2.88 -1.70
N PRO A 56 17.77 -4.18 -2.00
CA PRO A 56 17.78 -4.68 -3.36
C PRO A 56 16.60 -4.10 -4.15
N PHE A 57 16.83 -3.83 -5.44
CA PHE A 57 15.80 -3.29 -6.34
C PHE A 57 14.54 -4.19 -6.45
N LEU A 58 14.70 -5.49 -6.21
CA LEU A 58 13.59 -6.42 -6.19
C LEU A 58 12.57 -6.10 -5.08
N ASP A 59 13.06 -5.72 -3.89
CA ASP A 59 12.22 -5.36 -2.75
C ASP A 59 11.39 -4.11 -3.07
N PHE A 60 11.97 -3.15 -3.79
CA PHE A 60 11.26 -1.98 -4.29
C PHE A 60 10.06 -2.37 -5.18
N ILE A 61 10.26 -3.29 -6.15
CA ILE A 61 9.18 -3.73 -7.05
C ILE A 61 8.08 -4.43 -6.25
N VAL A 62 8.45 -5.38 -5.39
CA VAL A 62 7.48 -6.15 -4.59
C VAL A 62 6.69 -5.22 -3.67
N MET A 63 7.34 -4.30 -2.95
CA MET A 63 6.66 -3.34 -2.09
C MET A 63 5.72 -2.43 -2.89
N SER A 64 6.14 -1.94 -4.07
CA SER A 64 5.33 -1.08 -4.92
C SER A 64 4.05 -1.77 -5.42
N VAL A 65 4.13 -3.04 -5.81
CA VAL A 65 2.98 -3.81 -6.28
C VAL A 65 2.05 -4.19 -5.13
N THR A 66 2.62 -4.52 -3.97
CA THR A 66 1.86 -4.99 -2.80
C THR A 66 0.95 -3.89 -2.19
N VAL A 67 1.24 -2.63 -2.46
CA VAL A 67 0.43 -1.49 -1.99
C VAL A 67 -0.80 -1.22 -2.89
N VAL A 68 -0.81 -1.71 -4.13
CA VAL A 68 -1.90 -1.48 -5.10
C VAL A 68 -3.28 -1.90 -4.59
N PRO A 69 -3.48 -3.08 -3.96
CA PRO A 69 -4.78 -3.50 -3.44
C PRO A 69 -5.38 -2.56 -2.40
N LEU A 70 -4.54 -1.89 -1.60
CA LEU A 70 -4.99 -0.90 -0.63
C LEU A 70 -5.62 0.31 -1.33
N TRP A 71 -4.97 0.85 -2.34
CA TRP A 71 -5.47 2.01 -3.08
C TRP A 71 -6.67 1.65 -3.95
N LEU A 72 -6.75 0.42 -4.45
CA LEU A 72 -7.90 -0.08 -5.18
C LEU A 72 -9.17 -0.05 -4.32
N THR A 73 -9.07 -0.38 -3.03
CA THR A 73 -10.21 -0.36 -2.10
C THR A 73 -10.85 1.03 -2.00
N ILE A 74 -10.04 2.09 -2.06
CA ILE A 74 -10.51 3.48 -1.96
C ILE A 74 -10.94 4.02 -3.32
N ALA A 75 -10.12 3.80 -4.35
CA ALA A 75 -10.34 4.37 -5.67
C ALA A 75 -11.53 3.74 -6.42
N PHE A 76 -11.79 2.46 -6.22
CA PHE A 76 -12.79 1.73 -7.01
C PHE A 76 -14.23 2.22 -6.80
N PRO A 77 -14.74 2.45 -5.58
CA PRO A 77 -16.09 3.02 -5.39
C PRO A 77 -16.19 4.45 -5.91
N ILE A 78 -15.13 5.26 -5.75
CA ILE A 78 -15.09 6.62 -6.27
C ILE A 78 -15.16 6.61 -7.80
N SER A 79 -14.39 5.72 -8.43
CA SER A 79 -14.38 5.54 -9.89
C SER A 79 -15.74 5.10 -10.42
N ALA A 80 -16.42 4.19 -9.72
CA ALA A 80 -17.75 3.74 -10.10
C ALA A 80 -18.77 4.90 -10.05
N PHE A 81 -18.72 5.72 -9.02
CA PHE A 81 -19.58 6.90 -8.91
C PHE A 81 -19.33 7.91 -10.05
N ILE A 82 -18.06 8.23 -10.32
CA ILE A 82 -17.68 9.12 -11.42
C ILE A 82 -18.14 8.55 -12.76
N ALA A 83 -17.93 7.26 -12.98
CA ALA A 83 -18.32 6.60 -14.23
C ALA A 83 -19.82 6.62 -14.46
N VAL A 84 -20.63 6.32 -13.45
CA VAL A 84 -22.10 6.39 -13.55
C VAL A 84 -22.52 7.80 -13.90
N THR A 85 -22.03 8.79 -13.17
CA THR A 85 -22.36 10.22 -13.40
C THR A 85 -21.99 10.65 -14.82
N TRP A 86 -20.77 10.33 -15.24
CA TRP A 86 -20.27 10.69 -16.59
C TRP A 86 -21.08 10.02 -17.72
N VAL A 87 -21.31 8.72 -17.62
CA VAL A 87 -22.07 7.98 -18.65
C VAL A 87 -23.50 8.49 -18.76
N PHE A 88 -24.18 8.71 -17.63
CA PHE A 88 -25.54 9.25 -17.64
C PHE A 88 -25.62 10.67 -18.20
N GLN A 89 -24.70 11.55 -17.82
CA GLN A 89 -24.63 12.90 -18.38
C GLN A 89 -24.45 12.87 -19.90
N ARG A 90 -23.58 11.98 -20.40
CA ARG A 90 -23.36 11.82 -21.84
C ARG A 90 -24.60 11.28 -22.52
N THR A 91 -25.25 10.26 -21.99
CA THR A 91 -26.49 9.68 -22.55
C THR A 91 -27.64 10.71 -22.58
N ILE A 92 -27.70 11.61 -21.60
CA ILE A 92 -28.65 12.74 -21.59
C ILE A 92 -28.32 13.74 -22.70
N ALA A 93 -27.02 14.13 -22.82
CA ALA A 93 -26.56 15.08 -23.83
C ALA A 93 -26.80 14.58 -25.27
N ASP A 94 -26.58 13.29 -25.49
CA ASP A 94 -26.80 12.60 -26.79
C ASP A 94 -28.29 12.33 -27.07
N ARG A 95 -29.21 12.75 -26.16
CA ARG A 95 -30.66 12.55 -26.19
C ARG A 95 -31.12 11.09 -26.25
N GLU A 96 -30.24 10.13 -26.06
CA GLU A 96 -30.54 8.71 -26.05
C GLU A 96 -31.54 8.36 -24.94
N LEU A 97 -31.41 8.98 -23.79
CA LEU A 97 -32.28 8.81 -22.63
C LEU A 97 -33.74 9.23 -22.95
N LEU A 98 -33.92 10.36 -23.65
CA LEU A 98 -35.23 10.88 -24.05
C LEU A 98 -35.97 9.92 -25.02
N VAL A 99 -35.25 9.38 -25.99
CA VAL A 99 -35.80 8.40 -26.93
C VAL A 99 -36.25 7.14 -26.20
N MET A 100 -35.52 6.70 -25.21
CA MET A 100 -35.86 5.53 -24.40
C MET A 100 -37.07 5.75 -23.51
N GLN A 101 -37.18 6.93 -22.89
CA GLN A 101 -38.36 7.28 -22.12
C GLN A 101 -39.62 7.40 -23.03
N ALA A 102 -39.43 7.96 -24.23
CA ALA A 102 -40.48 8.05 -25.22
C ALA A 102 -40.96 6.67 -25.73
N SER A 103 -40.09 5.65 -25.72
CA SER A 103 -40.46 4.26 -26.05
C SER A 103 -41.17 3.51 -24.90
N GLY A 104 -41.45 4.20 -23.75
CA GLY A 104 -42.23 3.62 -22.64
C GLY A 104 -41.35 2.96 -21.56
N ARG A 105 -40.06 3.06 -21.62
CA ARG A 105 -39.17 2.53 -20.55
C ARG A 105 -39.33 3.30 -19.24
N SER A 106 -39.53 2.54 -18.16
CA SER A 106 -39.57 3.13 -16.83
C SER A 106 -38.18 3.49 -16.31
N THR A 107 -38.10 4.50 -15.43
CA THR A 107 -36.86 4.92 -14.76
C THR A 107 -36.19 3.76 -14.00
N LEU A 108 -37.00 2.82 -13.48
CA LEU A 108 -36.50 1.65 -12.77
C LEU A 108 -35.78 0.66 -13.68
N GLN A 109 -36.25 0.52 -14.93
CA GLN A 109 -35.59 -0.32 -15.94
C GLN A 109 -34.22 0.28 -16.33
N LEU A 110 -34.14 1.60 -16.40
CA LEU A 110 -32.92 2.31 -16.71
C LEU A 110 -31.87 2.18 -15.59
N ALA A 111 -32.31 2.04 -14.33
CA ALA A 111 -31.47 1.84 -13.17
C ALA A 111 -30.84 0.43 -13.08
N ARG A 112 -31.28 -0.53 -13.87
CA ARG A 112 -30.75 -1.91 -13.82
C ARG A 112 -29.27 -2.01 -14.10
N ALA A 113 -28.77 -1.29 -15.10
CA ALA A 113 -27.35 -1.30 -15.46
C ALA A 113 -26.44 -0.72 -14.36
N PRO A 114 -26.69 0.46 -13.78
CA PRO A 114 -25.89 0.96 -12.66
C PRO A 114 -26.04 0.12 -11.39
N ILE A 115 -27.21 -0.50 -11.12
CA ILE A 115 -27.37 -1.42 -10.00
C ILE A 115 -26.52 -2.68 -10.19
N ALA A 116 -26.52 -3.25 -11.39
CA ALA A 116 -25.67 -4.40 -11.72
C ALA A 116 -24.19 -4.06 -11.58
N LEU A 117 -23.76 -2.87 -12.01
CA LEU A 117 -22.40 -2.37 -11.77
C LEU A 117 -22.11 -2.27 -10.27
N ALA A 118 -23.00 -1.68 -9.48
CA ALA A 118 -22.81 -1.51 -8.04
C ALA A 118 -22.65 -2.87 -7.33
N ILE A 119 -23.45 -3.86 -7.68
CA ILE A 119 -23.33 -5.24 -7.16
C ILE A 119 -21.95 -5.82 -7.55
N GLY A 120 -21.55 -5.68 -8.81
CA GLY A 120 -20.24 -6.14 -9.28
C GLY A 120 -19.07 -5.48 -8.56
N VAL A 121 -19.12 -4.16 -8.40
CA VAL A 121 -18.11 -3.37 -7.65
C VAL A 121 -18.04 -3.83 -6.20
N THR A 122 -19.19 -4.02 -5.55
CA THR A 122 -19.24 -4.49 -4.15
C THR A 122 -18.65 -5.90 -4.00
N ALA A 123 -18.95 -6.81 -4.93
CA ALA A 123 -18.40 -8.16 -4.92
C ALA A 123 -16.87 -8.16 -5.10
N VAL A 124 -16.35 -7.36 -6.03
CA VAL A 124 -14.90 -7.22 -6.24
C VAL A 124 -14.23 -6.59 -5.03
N LEU A 125 -14.83 -5.56 -4.42
CA LEU A 125 -14.31 -4.94 -3.20
C LEU A 125 -14.33 -5.89 -2.01
N ALA A 126 -15.38 -6.67 -1.84
CA ALA A 126 -15.45 -7.68 -0.78
C ALA A 126 -14.33 -8.71 -0.94
N LEU A 127 -14.11 -9.24 -2.14
CA LEU A 127 -13.00 -10.15 -2.43
C LEU A 127 -11.64 -9.50 -2.18
N ASN A 128 -11.45 -8.28 -2.66
CA ASN A 128 -10.20 -7.54 -2.44
C ASN A 128 -9.93 -7.32 -0.94
N SER A 129 -10.94 -6.92 -0.18
CA SER A 129 -10.81 -6.56 1.23
C SER A 129 -10.60 -7.77 2.14
N THR A 130 -11.21 -8.92 1.80
CA THR A 130 -11.15 -10.12 2.65
C THR A 130 -9.99 -11.04 2.32
N VAL A 131 -9.53 -11.08 1.07
CA VAL A 131 -8.51 -12.02 0.60
C VAL A 131 -7.24 -11.30 0.16
N VAL A 132 -7.33 -10.38 -0.79
CA VAL A 132 -6.15 -9.80 -1.44
C VAL A 132 -5.42 -8.83 -0.49
N LEU A 133 -6.17 -7.95 0.17
CA LEU A 133 -5.60 -6.92 1.04
C LEU A 133 -4.85 -7.49 2.25
N PRO A 134 -5.37 -8.44 3.06
CA PRO A 134 -4.65 -8.97 4.21
C PRO A 134 -3.37 -9.70 3.80
N PHE A 135 -3.41 -10.46 2.68
CA PHE A 135 -2.24 -11.14 2.16
C PHE A 135 -1.16 -10.14 1.69
N SER A 136 -1.54 -9.15 0.88
CA SER A 136 -0.63 -8.13 0.39
C SER A 136 -0.05 -7.28 1.53
N PHE A 137 -0.88 -6.88 2.50
CA PHE A 137 -0.45 -6.06 3.62
C PHE A 137 0.50 -6.80 4.56
N GLY A 138 0.35 -8.13 4.70
CA GLY A 138 1.28 -8.98 5.42
C GLY A 138 2.69 -8.92 4.84
N ILE A 139 2.81 -9.13 3.52
CA ILE A 139 4.08 -9.06 2.79
C ILE A 139 4.70 -7.66 2.90
N TYR A 140 3.89 -6.62 2.72
CA TYR A 140 4.36 -5.23 2.83
C TYR A 140 4.94 -4.91 4.20
N LYS A 141 4.25 -5.30 5.28
CA LYS A 141 4.72 -5.09 6.66
C LYS A 141 6.00 -5.86 6.96
N GLU A 142 6.10 -7.10 6.53
CA GLU A 142 7.29 -7.91 6.73
C GLU A 142 8.51 -7.29 6.05
N MET A 143 8.37 -6.86 4.79
CA MET A 143 9.44 -6.17 4.07
C MET A 143 9.79 -4.82 4.69
N GLN A 144 8.79 -4.03 5.10
CA GLN A 144 9.03 -2.76 5.77
C GLN A 144 9.77 -2.97 7.10
N PHE A 145 9.41 -4.01 7.86
CA PHE A 145 10.09 -4.36 9.10
C PHE A 145 11.53 -4.78 8.86
N LYS A 146 11.79 -5.63 7.87
CA LYS A 146 13.16 -6.03 7.45
C LYS A 146 14.00 -4.81 7.09
N LEU A 147 13.47 -3.91 6.25
CA LEU A 147 14.19 -2.69 5.84
C LEU A 147 14.41 -1.70 6.99
N ARG A 148 13.47 -1.58 7.93
CA ARG A 148 13.63 -0.69 9.08
C ARG A 148 14.57 -1.24 10.13
N ASN A 149 14.58 -2.55 10.33
CA ASN A 149 15.40 -3.22 11.34
C ASN A 149 16.76 -3.70 10.81
N SER A 150 16.95 -3.75 9.48
CA SER A 150 18.31 -3.87 8.94
C SER A 150 19.07 -2.63 9.37
N ILE A 151 20.07 -2.81 10.26
CA ILE A 151 21.02 -1.73 10.54
C ILE A 151 21.72 -1.46 9.21
N PRO A 152 21.58 -0.27 8.60
CA PRO A 152 22.27 0.01 7.35
C PRO A 152 23.77 -0.20 7.57
N ALA A 153 24.45 -0.83 6.63
CA ALA A 153 25.89 -0.97 6.67
C ALA A 153 26.61 0.42 6.76
N VAL A 154 25.91 1.47 6.37
CA VAL A 154 26.30 2.88 6.52
C VAL A 154 26.29 3.33 8.00
N LEU A 155 25.45 2.75 8.85
CA LEU A 155 25.43 3.01 10.29
C LEU A 155 26.61 2.34 11.02
N LEU A 156 27.30 1.43 10.38
CA LEU A 156 28.55 0.82 10.86
C LEU A 156 29.78 1.62 10.40
N ARG A 157 29.67 2.97 10.31
CA ARG A 157 30.85 3.81 10.07
C ARG A 157 31.71 3.82 11.31
N GLU A 158 32.97 3.46 11.12
CA GLU A 158 33.99 3.46 12.15
C GLU A 158 34.20 4.89 12.70
N GLY A 159 34.22 5.03 14.02
CA GLY A 159 34.55 6.26 14.70
C GLY A 159 33.49 7.36 14.67
N VAL A 160 32.23 7.06 14.29
CA VAL A 160 31.13 8.05 14.24
C VAL A 160 30.04 7.68 15.25
N PHE A 161 29.63 8.67 16.06
CA PHE A 161 28.43 8.53 16.89
C PHE A 161 27.18 8.53 16.02
N ILE A 162 26.34 7.52 16.20
CA ILE A 162 25.15 7.33 15.41
C ILE A 162 23.95 7.14 16.33
N ASP A 163 22.90 7.91 16.09
CA ASP A 163 21.61 7.70 16.74
C ASP A 163 20.88 6.55 16.04
N VAL A 164 20.88 5.37 16.66
CA VAL A 164 20.23 4.16 16.12
C VAL A 164 18.71 4.28 16.18
N VAL A 165 18.22 4.87 17.28
CA VAL A 165 16.82 5.20 17.54
C VAL A 165 16.81 6.47 18.39
N ASP A 166 15.73 7.24 18.38
CA ASP A 166 15.58 8.42 19.23
C ASP A 166 15.90 8.08 20.69
N GLY A 167 16.95 8.70 21.24
CA GLY A 167 17.45 8.47 22.61
C GLY A 167 18.40 7.27 22.77
N MET A 168 18.95 6.71 21.67
CA MET A 168 19.94 5.64 21.75
C MET A 168 21.10 5.93 20.79
N THR A 169 22.24 6.30 21.35
CA THR A 169 23.46 6.61 20.58
C THR A 169 24.46 5.46 20.65
N MET A 170 25.01 5.09 19.50
CA MET A 170 26.02 4.04 19.38
C MET A 170 27.28 4.55 18.68
N LEU A 171 28.43 4.10 19.13
CA LEU A 171 29.72 4.29 18.47
C LEU A 171 30.40 2.93 18.27
N ILE A 172 30.95 2.71 17.09
CA ILE A 172 31.75 1.54 16.75
C ILE A 172 33.15 2.04 16.40
N GLY A 173 34.18 1.60 17.15
CA GLY A 173 35.56 2.02 16.92
C GLY A 173 36.11 1.45 15.63
N GLU A 174 36.20 0.14 15.51
CA GLU A 174 36.73 -0.55 14.33
C GLU A 174 35.82 -1.73 13.93
N LYS A 175 35.70 -2.00 12.62
CA LYS A 175 35.06 -3.16 12.06
C LYS A 175 36.10 -4.17 11.62
N ALA A 176 36.13 -5.38 12.19
CA ALA A 176 36.95 -6.47 11.73
C ALA A 176 36.35 -7.12 10.47
N GLU A 177 37.21 -7.67 9.59
CA GLU A 177 36.80 -8.36 8.35
C GLU A 177 35.86 -9.56 8.59
N ASP A 178 35.85 -10.11 9.82
CA ASP A 178 34.97 -11.21 10.24
C ASP A 178 33.55 -10.77 10.65
N GLY A 179 33.17 -9.51 10.43
CA GLY A 179 31.87 -8.98 10.84
C GLY A 179 31.76 -8.73 12.36
N MET A 180 32.87 -8.81 13.10
CA MET A 180 32.95 -8.39 14.49
C MET A 180 33.23 -6.88 14.57
N ALA A 181 32.58 -6.22 15.50
CA ALA A 181 32.86 -4.83 15.84
C ALA A 181 33.73 -4.77 17.08
N ARG A 182 34.69 -3.81 17.10
CA ARG A 182 35.57 -3.54 18.23
C ARG A 182 35.27 -2.17 18.80
N ASP A 183 35.52 -2.01 20.11
CA ASP A 183 35.32 -0.77 20.85
C ASP A 183 33.92 -0.18 20.65
N ILE A 184 32.93 -0.95 21.06
CA ILE A 184 31.52 -0.59 20.96
C ILE A 184 31.15 0.21 22.19
N PHE A 185 30.56 1.40 21.95
CA PHE A 185 29.96 2.24 22.98
C PHE A 185 28.49 2.41 22.65
N MET A 186 27.61 2.13 23.60
CA MET A 186 26.17 2.30 23.47
C MET A 186 25.65 3.10 24.67
N HIS A 187 24.87 4.13 24.38
CA HIS A 187 24.25 5.01 25.36
C HIS A 187 22.74 5.04 25.11
N ASP A 188 21.95 4.61 26.09
CA ASP A 188 20.48 4.50 26.00
C ASP A 188 19.81 5.38 27.07
N GLU A 189 19.11 6.43 26.61
CA GLU A 189 18.35 7.38 27.44
C GLU A 189 16.82 7.23 27.27
N ARG A 190 16.35 6.13 26.70
CA ARG A 190 14.92 5.92 26.41
C ARG A 190 14.07 5.73 27.68
N ALA A 191 14.68 5.35 28.77
CA ALA A 191 13.98 5.21 30.04
C ALA A 191 14.12 6.51 30.85
N PRO A 192 13.02 7.19 31.27
CA PRO A 192 13.07 8.48 31.95
C PRO A 192 13.80 8.46 33.30
N ASP A 193 13.98 7.27 33.91
CA ASP A 193 14.62 7.11 35.22
C ASP A 193 15.97 6.37 35.18
N LYS A 194 16.45 5.92 34.01
CA LYS A 194 17.70 5.17 33.91
C LYS A 194 18.40 5.44 32.59
N THR A 195 19.59 5.98 32.69
CA THR A 195 20.54 6.04 31.57
C THR A 195 21.44 4.81 31.65
N ILE A 196 21.50 4.03 30.59
CA ILE A 196 22.32 2.81 30.51
C ILE A 196 23.44 3.07 29.52
N THR A 197 24.67 2.96 29.98
CA THR A 197 25.87 3.04 29.12
C THR A 197 26.57 1.69 29.11
N ILE A 198 26.71 1.10 27.93
CA ILE A 198 27.35 -0.20 27.73
C ILE A 198 28.62 0.03 26.88
N THR A 199 29.75 -0.44 27.39
CA THR A 199 31.05 -0.47 26.67
C THR A 199 31.47 -1.91 26.48
N ALA A 200 31.80 -2.30 25.23
CA ALA A 200 32.28 -3.64 24.95
C ALA A 200 33.47 -3.62 24.01
N LYS A 201 34.52 -4.39 24.34
CA LYS A 201 35.71 -4.53 23.49
C LYS A 201 35.44 -5.26 22.19
N TYR A 202 34.55 -6.25 22.22
CA TYR A 202 34.20 -7.06 21.07
C TYR A 202 32.70 -7.30 21.06
N GLY A 203 32.07 -7.20 19.89
CA GLY A 203 30.68 -7.56 19.72
C GLY A 203 30.43 -8.08 18.31
N LYS A 204 29.51 -9.00 18.18
CA LYS A 204 29.04 -9.53 16.91
C LYS A 204 27.58 -9.17 16.72
N PHE A 205 27.28 -8.52 15.61
CA PHE A 205 25.92 -8.29 15.21
C PHE A 205 25.39 -9.54 14.50
N VAL A 206 24.37 -10.16 15.07
CA VAL A 206 23.71 -11.33 14.47
C VAL A 206 22.29 -10.91 14.13
N ASP A 207 21.96 -11.01 12.86
CA ASP A 207 20.57 -10.85 12.40
C ASP A 207 19.86 -12.20 12.61
N GLN A 208 18.94 -12.23 13.57
CA GLN A 208 18.12 -13.39 13.82
C GLN A 208 16.64 -12.95 13.70
N ASP A 209 15.97 -13.44 12.65
CA ASP A 209 14.56 -13.14 12.34
C ASP A 209 14.23 -11.64 12.20
N GLY A 210 15.15 -10.84 11.65
CA GLY A 210 14.97 -9.40 11.47
C GLY A 210 15.19 -8.59 12.76
N VAL A 211 15.72 -9.20 13.81
CA VAL A 211 16.18 -8.53 15.03
C VAL A 211 17.70 -8.59 15.07
N CYS A 212 18.34 -7.44 15.14
CA CYS A 212 19.78 -7.37 15.30
C CYS A 212 20.14 -7.54 16.78
N LEU A 213 20.76 -8.66 17.11
CA LEU A 213 21.25 -8.93 18.46
C LEU A 213 22.73 -8.61 18.51
N LEU A 214 23.12 -7.82 19.52
CA LEU A 214 24.50 -7.55 19.83
C LEU A 214 24.97 -8.53 20.89
N TYR A 215 25.82 -9.49 20.52
CA TYR A 215 26.52 -10.36 21.45
C TYR A 215 27.85 -9.70 21.84
N THR A 216 28.05 -9.43 23.13
CA THR A 216 29.29 -8.86 23.63
C THR A 216 30.02 -9.89 24.50
N SER A 217 31.35 -9.98 24.34
CA SER A 217 32.25 -10.64 25.29
C SER A 217 33.09 -9.57 25.97
N ASP A 218 33.22 -9.62 27.28
CA ASP A 218 33.84 -8.62 28.14
C ASP A 218 33.10 -7.26 28.16
N ALA A 219 31.79 -7.30 28.48
CA ALA A 219 31.07 -6.09 28.84
C ALA A 219 31.40 -5.71 30.30
N ALA A 220 32.03 -4.55 30.47
CA ALA A 220 32.05 -3.94 31.80
C ALA A 220 30.72 -3.19 31.99
N ASP A 221 29.85 -3.75 32.82
CA ASP A 221 28.62 -3.09 33.30
C ASP A 221 29.04 -1.97 34.29
N ASP A 222 29.35 -0.80 33.77
CA ASP A 222 29.36 0.41 34.59
C ASP A 222 27.92 0.94 34.70
N LEU A 223 27.15 0.32 35.60
CA LEU A 223 25.90 0.89 36.12
C LEU A 223 26.24 2.14 36.93
N VAL A 224 26.40 3.28 36.28
CA VAL A 224 26.43 4.56 36.97
C VAL A 224 24.98 4.99 37.22
N GLY A 225 24.42 4.51 38.32
CA GLY A 225 23.20 5.06 38.91
C GLY A 225 23.54 6.32 39.67
N VAL A 226 22.95 7.45 39.27
CA VAL A 226 22.73 8.63 40.12
C VAL A 226 21.25 8.97 40.02
#